data_1d69d18ca37f1b8d973b72cfa2144192
#
_entry.id   1d69d18ca37f1b8d973b72cfa2144192
#
_cell.length_a   1.000
_cell.length_b   1.000
_cell.length_c   1.000
_cell.angle_alpha   90.00
_cell.angle_beta   90.00
_cell.angle_gamma   90.00
#
_symmetry.space_group_name_H-M   'P 1'
#
loop_
_entity.id
_entity.type
_entity.pdbx_description
1 polymer ?
#
loop_
_entity_poly.entity_id
_entity_poly.type
_entity_poly.pdbx_seq_one_letter_code
_entity_poly.pdbx_strand_id
1 'polypeptide(L)'
;MFLENTKRNGCVEVICGSMFSGKTEELIRRLKRAQFANQKIEIFKPAVDTRYSDMDVVSHDLHSIPCRPAKNAEDMLTAADETQVVGIDEAQFFGENLVEVVQTLANKGKRVIIAGLDTDFKGKPFGPMPALMAIAEDVQKVHAICVRCGNLANHSHRLTKSDKLVELGEKDVYEPLCRQCYNEVTAGEEL
;
A
#
# COMPACT_ATOMS: atom_id res chain seq x y z
N MET A 1 10.24 14.10 8.28
CA MET A 1 10.60 14.47 6.90
C MET A 1 11.99 13.94 6.64
N PHE A 2 12.08 12.82 5.93
CA PHE A 2 13.39 12.23 5.62
C PHE A 2 14.09 13.03 4.53
N LEU A 3 15.41 13.22 4.69
CA LEU A 3 16.23 13.82 3.66
C LEU A 3 16.38 12.81 2.52
N GLU A 4 16.22 13.25 1.26
CA GLU A 4 16.34 12.40 0.08
C GLU A 4 17.76 11.81 -0.12
N ASN A 5 18.74 12.29 0.62
CA ASN A 5 20.13 11.86 0.54
C ASN A 5 20.53 11.04 1.75
N THR A 6 20.09 9.80 1.81
CA THR A 6 20.54 8.83 2.82
C THR A 6 21.71 8.03 2.28
N LYS A 7 22.88 8.59 2.35
CA LYS A 7 24.08 7.98 1.74
C LYS A 7 24.47 6.60 2.28
N ARG A 8 23.88 6.08 3.36
CA ARG A 8 24.36 4.80 3.97
C ARG A 8 23.36 4.00 4.81
N ASN A 9 22.21 4.53 5.17
CA ASN A 9 21.26 3.79 6.00
C ASN A 9 19.98 3.55 5.19
N GLY A 10 19.65 2.30 4.96
CA GLY A 10 18.33 1.96 4.45
C GLY A 10 17.25 2.34 5.46
N CYS A 11 16.03 2.48 5.00
CA CYS A 11 14.87 2.77 5.84
C CYS A 11 13.61 2.18 5.23
N VAL A 12 12.61 1.97 6.08
CA VAL A 12 11.28 1.49 5.72
C VAL A 12 10.28 2.61 5.97
N GLU A 13 9.51 2.97 4.94
CA GLU A 13 8.43 3.94 5.01
C GLU A 13 7.12 3.25 4.64
N VAL A 14 6.09 3.38 5.46
CA VAL A 14 4.78 2.78 5.20
C VAL A 14 3.72 3.85 5.02
N ILE A 15 2.99 3.76 3.92
CA ILE A 15 1.81 4.57 3.61
C ILE A 15 0.59 3.65 3.73
N CYS A 16 -0.21 3.84 4.76
CA CYS A 16 -1.37 3.00 5.03
C CYS A 16 -2.67 3.79 5.07
N GLY A 17 -3.81 3.10 5.02
CA GLY A 17 -5.14 3.71 5.09
C GLY A 17 -6.17 2.94 4.26
N SER A 18 -7.43 3.39 4.31
CA SER A 18 -8.55 2.77 3.59
C SER A 18 -8.42 2.91 2.07
N MET A 19 -9.30 2.25 1.33
CA MET A 19 -9.47 2.53 -0.10
C MET A 19 -9.83 4.01 -0.31
N PHE A 20 -9.48 4.55 -1.46
CA PHE A 20 -9.71 5.95 -1.87
C PHE A 20 -9.01 7.02 -1.01
N SER A 21 -7.99 6.64 -0.23
CA SER A 21 -7.26 7.56 0.67
C SER A 21 -6.02 8.21 0.06
N GLY A 22 -5.68 7.89 -1.20
CA GLY A 22 -4.52 8.48 -1.88
C GLY A 22 -3.17 7.80 -1.56
N LYS A 23 -3.17 6.53 -1.13
CA LYS A 23 -1.94 5.78 -0.85
C LYS A 23 -1.01 5.68 -2.05
N THR A 24 -1.55 5.24 -3.19
CA THR A 24 -0.79 5.08 -4.43
C THR A 24 -0.28 6.42 -4.96
N GLU A 25 -1.06 7.50 -4.84
CA GLU A 25 -0.64 8.86 -5.17
C GLU A 25 0.56 9.30 -4.33
N GLU A 26 0.53 9.05 -3.02
CA GLU A 26 1.62 9.40 -2.12
C GLU A 26 2.86 8.52 -2.39
N LEU A 27 2.70 7.22 -2.67
CA LEU A 27 3.78 6.35 -3.11
C LEU A 27 4.45 6.91 -4.37
N ILE A 28 3.67 7.19 -5.41
CA ILE A 28 4.16 7.75 -6.67
C ILE A 28 4.88 9.09 -6.43
N ARG A 29 4.31 9.96 -5.58
CA ARG A 29 4.91 11.24 -5.24
C ARG A 29 6.30 11.05 -4.60
N ARG A 30 6.46 10.13 -3.64
CA ARG A 30 7.76 9.84 -3.01
C ARG A 30 8.75 9.25 -4.01
N LEU A 31 8.31 8.34 -4.86
CA LEU A 31 9.15 7.71 -5.88
C LEU A 31 9.63 8.70 -6.95
N LYS A 32 8.74 9.59 -7.42
CA LYS A 32 9.13 10.68 -8.35
C LYS A 32 10.20 11.59 -7.75
N ARG A 33 10.11 11.91 -6.45
CA ARG A 33 11.17 12.69 -5.78
C ARG A 33 12.51 11.96 -5.77
N ALA A 34 12.51 10.64 -5.55
CA ALA A 34 13.72 9.83 -5.66
C ALA A 34 14.30 9.84 -7.08
N GLN A 35 13.47 9.78 -8.12
CA GLN A 35 13.90 9.91 -9.51
C GLN A 35 14.52 11.29 -9.81
N PHE A 36 13.92 12.37 -9.30
CA PHE A 36 14.51 13.72 -9.43
C PHE A 36 15.86 13.85 -8.71
N ALA A 37 16.07 13.04 -7.66
CA ALA A 37 17.38 12.93 -6.98
C ALA A 37 18.35 11.97 -7.71
N ASN A 38 18.05 11.55 -8.95
CA ASN A 38 18.81 10.60 -9.75
C ASN A 38 19.03 9.24 -9.08
N GLN A 39 18.12 8.81 -8.22
CA GLN A 39 18.16 7.49 -7.59
C GLN A 39 17.52 6.46 -8.52
N LYS A 40 18.12 5.27 -8.63
CA LYS A 40 17.53 4.14 -9.34
C LYS A 40 16.39 3.58 -8.50
N ILE A 41 15.20 3.51 -9.07
CA ILE A 41 14.01 2.97 -8.43
C ILE A 41 13.55 1.69 -9.10
N GLU A 42 12.92 0.80 -8.34
CA GLU A 42 12.14 -0.34 -8.83
C GLU A 42 10.83 -0.38 -8.05
N ILE A 43 9.73 -0.71 -8.73
CA ILE A 43 8.40 -0.78 -8.11
C ILE A 43 7.82 -2.16 -8.31
N PHE A 44 7.26 -2.72 -7.26
CA PHE A 44 6.61 -4.02 -7.25
C PHE A 44 5.15 -3.91 -6.86
N LYS A 45 4.33 -4.78 -7.48
CA LYS A 45 2.95 -5.04 -7.05
C LYS A 45 2.68 -6.55 -7.07
N PRO A 46 1.69 -7.04 -6.28
CA PRO A 46 1.31 -8.44 -6.32
C PRO A 46 0.78 -8.83 -7.70
N ALA A 47 1.20 -9.97 -8.22
CA ALA A 47 0.73 -10.48 -9.52
C ALA A 47 -0.77 -10.81 -9.55
N VAL A 48 -1.43 -10.89 -8.39
CA VAL A 48 -2.88 -11.09 -8.26
C VAL A 48 -3.70 -9.82 -8.49
N ASP A 49 -3.06 -8.65 -8.47
CA ASP A 49 -3.74 -7.37 -8.69
C ASP A 49 -3.80 -7.05 -10.19
N THR A 50 -4.88 -7.47 -10.83
CA THR A 50 -5.13 -7.30 -12.28
C THR A 50 -6.04 -6.11 -12.61
N ARG A 51 -6.34 -5.23 -11.62
CA ARG A 51 -7.28 -4.10 -11.77
C ARG A 51 -6.82 -3.06 -12.79
N TYR A 52 -5.51 -2.92 -12.97
CA TYR A 52 -4.90 -2.00 -13.92
C TYR A 52 -3.88 -2.72 -14.81
N SER A 53 -3.27 -1.99 -15.76
CA SER A 53 -2.20 -2.52 -16.60
C SER A 53 -1.18 -3.30 -15.76
N ASP A 54 -0.85 -4.52 -16.19
CA ASP A 54 0.10 -5.39 -15.50
C ASP A 54 1.52 -4.78 -15.35
N MET A 55 1.80 -3.70 -16.07
CA MET A 55 3.13 -3.09 -16.17
C MET A 55 3.24 -1.72 -15.49
N ASP A 56 2.16 -1.17 -14.93
CA ASP A 56 2.18 0.18 -14.34
C ASP A 56 1.50 0.21 -12.98
N VAL A 57 2.05 1.01 -12.05
CA VAL A 57 1.31 1.52 -10.89
C VAL A 57 0.63 2.80 -11.33
N VAL A 58 -0.69 2.79 -11.38
CA VAL A 58 -1.51 3.90 -11.86
C VAL A 58 -2.28 4.51 -10.70
N SER A 59 -2.16 5.82 -10.51
CA SER A 59 -3.06 6.56 -9.61
C SER A 59 -4.39 6.85 -10.32
N HIS A 60 -5.44 7.17 -9.55
CA HIS A 60 -6.74 7.58 -10.09
C HIS A 60 -6.65 8.79 -11.05
N ASP A 61 -5.59 9.61 -10.93
CA ASP A 61 -5.31 10.76 -11.80
C ASP A 61 -4.45 10.41 -13.03
N LEU A 62 -4.36 9.13 -13.44
CA LEU A 62 -3.61 8.63 -14.58
C LEU A 62 -2.08 8.88 -14.52
N HIS A 63 -1.55 9.18 -13.36
CA HIS A 63 -0.10 9.20 -13.17
C HIS A 63 0.39 7.76 -12.99
N SER A 64 1.24 7.30 -13.92
CA SER A 64 1.79 5.95 -13.87
C SER A 64 3.31 5.98 -13.75
N ILE A 65 3.84 4.99 -13.06
CA ILE A 65 5.26 4.63 -13.10
C ILE A 65 5.32 3.13 -13.42
N PRO A 66 6.20 2.70 -14.34
CA PRO A 66 6.37 1.29 -14.65
C PRO A 66 6.62 0.46 -13.40
N CYS A 67 5.94 -0.65 -13.26
CA CYS A 67 6.09 -1.56 -12.13
C CYS A 67 6.31 -3.00 -12.60
N ARG A 68 6.88 -3.80 -11.73
CA ARG A 68 7.09 -5.23 -11.95
C ARG A 68 6.10 -6.05 -11.12
N PRO A 69 5.25 -6.87 -11.75
CA PRO A 69 4.46 -7.84 -11.01
C PRO A 69 5.38 -8.85 -10.31
N ALA A 70 5.17 -9.07 -9.01
CA ALA A 70 5.89 -10.06 -8.22
C ALA A 70 4.93 -11.18 -7.79
N LYS A 71 5.32 -12.43 -8.04
CA LYS A 71 4.54 -13.58 -7.59
C LYS A 71 4.77 -13.86 -6.12
N ASN A 72 6.02 -13.68 -5.68
CA ASN A 72 6.45 -13.88 -4.30
C ASN A 72 7.28 -12.67 -3.86
N ALA A 73 7.32 -12.42 -2.56
CA ALA A 73 8.10 -11.31 -2.01
C ALA A 73 9.62 -11.49 -2.25
N GLU A 74 10.12 -12.71 -2.25
CA GLU A 74 11.54 -13.04 -2.46
C GLU A 74 12.05 -12.64 -3.85
N ASP A 75 11.18 -12.61 -4.86
CA ASP A 75 11.54 -12.15 -6.21
C ASP A 75 12.11 -10.72 -6.18
N MET A 76 11.71 -9.91 -5.21
CA MET A 76 12.17 -8.54 -5.04
C MET A 76 13.65 -8.46 -4.64
N LEU A 77 14.17 -9.45 -3.91
CA LEU A 77 15.56 -9.45 -3.41
C LEU A 77 16.57 -9.47 -4.55
N THR A 78 16.29 -10.25 -5.60
CA THR A 78 17.16 -10.34 -6.79
C THR A 78 16.91 -9.18 -7.75
N ALA A 79 15.64 -8.86 -7.99
CA ALA A 79 15.27 -7.80 -8.94
C ALA A 79 15.74 -6.41 -8.50
N ALA A 80 15.78 -6.17 -7.19
CA ALA A 80 16.15 -4.87 -6.62
C ALA A 80 17.67 -4.68 -6.41
N ASP A 81 18.54 -5.60 -6.82
CA ASP A 81 19.97 -5.55 -6.45
C ASP A 81 20.65 -4.23 -6.83
N GLU A 82 20.40 -3.71 -8.01
CA GLU A 82 21.01 -2.46 -8.50
C GLU A 82 20.24 -1.19 -8.12
N THR A 83 19.14 -1.30 -7.38
CA THR A 83 18.28 -0.16 -7.05
C THR A 83 18.68 0.47 -5.71
N GLN A 84 18.35 1.74 -5.54
CA GLN A 84 18.54 2.48 -4.29
C GLN A 84 17.21 2.63 -3.55
N VAL A 85 16.11 2.70 -4.29
CA VAL A 85 14.76 2.87 -3.74
C VAL A 85 13.83 1.80 -4.30
N VAL A 86 13.14 1.12 -3.41
CA VAL A 86 12.16 0.07 -3.73
C VAL A 86 10.77 0.56 -3.33
N GLY A 87 9.86 0.62 -4.29
CA GLY A 87 8.44 0.85 -4.06
C GLY A 87 7.66 -0.46 -4.02
N ILE A 88 6.72 -0.61 -3.11
CA ILE A 88 5.82 -1.77 -3.04
C ILE A 88 4.40 -1.24 -2.91
N ASP A 89 3.55 -1.52 -3.90
CA ASP A 89 2.13 -1.17 -3.85
C ASP A 89 1.27 -2.41 -3.52
N GLU A 90 0.08 -2.16 -2.95
CA GLU A 90 -0.88 -3.21 -2.55
C GLU A 90 -0.28 -4.30 -1.66
N ALA A 91 0.58 -3.88 -0.73
CA ALA A 91 1.41 -4.77 0.09
C ALA A 91 0.61 -5.78 0.93
N GLN A 92 -0.66 -5.50 1.27
CA GLN A 92 -1.54 -6.40 2.02
C GLN A 92 -1.83 -7.73 1.29
N PHE A 93 -1.58 -7.81 -0.01
CA PHE A 93 -1.80 -9.03 -0.79
C PHE A 93 -0.58 -9.94 -0.88
N PHE A 94 0.56 -9.52 -0.34
CA PHE A 94 1.72 -10.40 -0.16
C PHE A 94 1.58 -11.24 1.12
N GLY A 95 2.36 -12.32 1.21
CA GLY A 95 2.44 -13.14 2.42
C GLY A 95 3.22 -12.45 3.56
N GLU A 96 3.16 -13.04 4.76
CA GLU A 96 3.87 -12.55 5.96
C GLU A 96 5.40 -12.46 5.78
N ASN A 97 5.97 -13.27 4.88
CA ASN A 97 7.38 -13.25 4.49
C ASN A 97 7.84 -11.92 3.86
N LEU A 98 6.90 -11.05 3.42
CA LEU A 98 7.24 -9.71 2.95
C LEU A 98 7.99 -8.90 4.01
N VAL A 99 7.69 -9.11 5.29
CA VAL A 99 8.35 -8.40 6.40
C VAL A 99 9.87 -8.67 6.41
N GLU A 100 10.26 -9.94 6.28
CA GLU A 100 11.68 -10.34 6.23
C GLU A 100 12.39 -9.81 4.98
N VAL A 101 11.68 -9.83 3.85
CA VAL A 101 12.21 -9.28 2.58
C VAL A 101 12.46 -7.78 2.69
N VAL A 102 11.51 -7.03 3.25
CA VAL A 102 11.62 -5.59 3.47
C VAL A 102 12.79 -5.25 4.41
N GLN A 103 12.92 -5.96 5.55
CA GLN A 103 14.05 -5.79 6.45
C GLN A 103 15.38 -6.09 5.76
N THR A 104 15.44 -7.15 4.95
CA THR A 104 16.65 -7.51 4.21
C THR A 104 17.06 -6.41 3.22
N LEU A 105 16.10 -5.84 2.49
CA LEU A 105 16.34 -4.74 1.56
C LEU A 105 16.82 -3.48 2.30
N ALA A 106 16.17 -3.13 3.40
CA ALA A 106 16.56 -1.98 4.21
C ALA A 106 17.96 -2.17 4.84
N ASN A 107 18.26 -3.36 5.37
CA ASN A 107 19.58 -3.69 5.93
C ASN A 107 20.69 -3.66 4.86
N LYS A 108 20.36 -3.87 3.59
CA LYS A 108 21.27 -3.67 2.44
C LYS A 108 21.42 -2.18 2.05
N GLY A 109 20.88 -1.25 2.82
CA GLY A 109 20.97 0.19 2.58
C GLY A 109 19.96 0.76 1.60
N LYS A 110 18.87 0.04 1.28
CA LYS A 110 17.83 0.52 0.36
C LYS A 110 16.74 1.28 1.13
N ARG A 111 16.20 2.32 0.51
CA ARG A 111 14.97 2.97 0.96
C ARG A 111 13.78 2.18 0.45
N VAL A 112 12.97 1.60 1.33
CA VAL A 112 11.79 0.81 0.96
C VAL A 112 10.53 1.60 1.31
N ILE A 113 9.72 1.92 0.29
CA ILE A 113 8.48 2.68 0.44
C ILE A 113 7.30 1.76 0.11
N ILE A 114 6.43 1.55 1.08
CA ILE A 114 5.36 0.57 1.03
C ILE A 114 4.01 1.27 1.09
N ALA A 115 3.09 0.90 0.20
CA ALA A 115 1.70 1.33 0.24
C ALA A 115 0.78 0.11 0.39
N GLY A 116 -0.23 0.21 1.26
CA GLY A 116 -1.17 -0.89 1.45
C GLY A 116 -2.34 -0.55 2.36
N LEU A 117 -3.39 -1.38 2.29
CA LEU A 117 -4.54 -1.33 3.18
C LEU A 117 -4.15 -1.83 4.56
N ASP A 118 -4.35 -1.02 5.60
CA ASP A 118 -4.06 -1.41 6.98
C ASP A 118 -5.13 -2.33 7.58
N THR A 119 -6.37 -2.24 7.09
CA THR A 119 -7.48 -3.12 7.49
C THR A 119 -8.22 -3.66 6.28
N ASP A 120 -8.78 -4.86 6.42
CA ASP A 120 -9.72 -5.43 5.46
C ASP A 120 -11.11 -4.76 5.54
N PHE A 121 -12.06 -5.24 4.73
CA PHE A 121 -13.43 -4.72 4.71
C PHE A 121 -14.22 -4.98 6.00
N LYS A 122 -13.76 -5.92 6.86
CA LYS A 122 -14.30 -6.20 8.19
C LYS A 122 -13.65 -5.36 9.28
N GLY A 123 -12.77 -4.44 8.93
CA GLY A 123 -12.01 -3.60 9.87
C GLY A 123 -10.92 -4.35 10.64
N LYS A 124 -10.56 -5.58 10.23
CA LYS A 124 -9.49 -6.37 10.84
C LYS A 124 -8.13 -6.03 10.22
N PRO A 125 -7.04 -6.11 10.97
CA PRO A 125 -5.69 -5.93 10.45
C PRO A 125 -5.44 -6.81 9.22
N PHE A 126 -4.84 -6.26 8.15
CA PHE A 126 -4.77 -6.93 6.87
C PHE A 126 -3.34 -7.38 6.50
N GLY A 127 -3.17 -8.70 6.34
CA GLY A 127 -1.93 -9.32 5.88
C GLY A 127 -0.70 -8.84 6.64
N PRO A 128 0.44 -8.64 5.98
CA PRO A 128 1.69 -8.25 6.62
C PRO A 128 1.72 -6.78 7.09
N MET A 129 0.70 -5.96 6.77
CA MET A 129 0.71 -4.53 7.04
C MET A 129 0.96 -4.16 8.50
N PRO A 130 0.34 -4.81 9.52
CA PRO A 130 0.62 -4.48 10.92
C PRO A 130 2.09 -4.68 11.30
N ALA A 131 2.72 -5.74 10.82
CA ALA A 131 4.12 -6.03 11.08
C ALA A 131 5.04 -5.06 10.33
N LEU A 132 4.70 -4.71 9.08
CA LEU A 132 5.43 -3.70 8.30
C LEU A 132 5.37 -2.32 8.97
N MET A 133 4.20 -1.92 9.48
CA MET A 133 4.04 -0.67 10.24
C MET A 133 4.87 -0.67 11.52
N ALA A 134 5.02 -1.82 12.18
CA ALA A 134 5.80 -1.94 13.42
C ALA A 134 7.31 -1.80 13.21
N ILE A 135 7.84 -2.23 12.05
CA ILE A 135 9.28 -2.17 11.75
C ILE A 135 9.69 -0.89 11.01
N ALA A 136 8.73 -0.08 10.55
CA ALA A 136 9.00 1.11 9.76
C ALA A 136 9.54 2.28 10.60
N GLU A 137 10.51 3.02 10.04
CA GLU A 137 10.98 4.30 10.61
C GLU A 137 9.97 5.44 10.39
N ASP A 138 9.13 5.36 9.33
CA ASP A 138 8.08 6.33 9.05
C ASP A 138 6.76 5.64 8.69
N VAL A 139 5.70 5.99 9.40
CA VAL A 139 4.35 5.50 9.10
C VAL A 139 3.43 6.68 8.88
N GLN A 140 2.93 6.81 7.66
CA GLN A 140 1.92 7.79 7.31
C GLN A 140 0.58 7.12 7.08
N LYS A 141 -0.38 7.39 7.96
CA LYS A 141 -1.77 6.98 7.76
C LYS A 141 -2.52 8.08 7.00
N VAL A 142 -2.92 7.76 5.77
CA VAL A 142 -3.73 8.65 4.92
C VAL A 142 -5.22 8.30 5.04
N HIS A 143 -6.08 9.29 4.80
CA HIS A 143 -7.51 9.17 5.03
C HIS A 143 -8.29 9.49 3.75
N ALA A 144 -9.34 8.74 3.50
CA ALA A 144 -10.36 9.11 2.53
C ALA A 144 -11.40 10.06 3.16
N ILE A 145 -12.37 10.47 2.37
CA ILE A 145 -13.53 11.22 2.86
C ILE A 145 -14.72 10.28 2.93
N CYS A 146 -15.39 10.25 4.08
CA CYS A 146 -16.60 9.46 4.28
C CYS A 146 -17.69 9.94 3.35
N VAL A 147 -18.19 9.05 2.49
CA VAL A 147 -19.23 9.39 1.49
C VAL A 147 -20.59 9.70 2.13
N ARG A 148 -20.80 9.35 3.41
CA ARG A 148 -22.07 9.58 4.11
C ARG A 148 -22.11 10.89 4.89
N CYS A 149 -21.02 11.23 5.57
CA CYS A 149 -21.03 12.38 6.48
C CYS A 149 -19.93 13.42 6.23
N GLY A 150 -19.02 13.18 5.26
CA GLY A 150 -17.93 14.10 4.92
C GLY A 150 -16.74 14.12 5.91
N ASN A 151 -16.76 13.31 6.98
CA ASN A 151 -15.64 13.18 7.90
C ASN A 151 -14.49 12.34 7.31
N LEU A 152 -13.32 12.33 7.98
CA LEU A 152 -12.22 11.46 7.61
C LEU A 152 -12.64 9.98 7.70
N ALA A 153 -12.42 9.24 6.62
CA ALA A 153 -12.75 7.82 6.50
C ALA A 153 -11.51 6.94 6.66
N ASN A 154 -11.66 5.87 7.44
CA ASN A 154 -10.61 4.88 7.73
C ASN A 154 -11.08 3.44 7.47
N HIS A 155 -12.29 3.23 7.04
CA HIS A 155 -12.85 1.92 6.77
C HIS A 155 -13.21 1.80 5.30
N SER A 156 -12.89 0.66 4.69
CA SER A 156 -13.30 0.28 3.34
C SER A 156 -14.52 -0.63 3.48
N HIS A 157 -15.71 -0.05 3.46
CA HIS A 157 -16.96 -0.83 3.55
C HIS A 157 -17.27 -1.48 2.20
N ARG A 158 -17.57 -2.77 2.22
CA ARG A 158 -17.97 -3.54 1.02
C ARG A 158 -19.45 -3.44 0.79
N LEU A 159 -19.84 -3.13 -0.45
CA LEU A 159 -21.24 -2.99 -0.86
C LEU A 159 -21.87 -4.33 -1.29
N THR A 160 -21.05 -5.31 -1.64
CA THR A 160 -21.50 -6.63 -2.11
C THR A 160 -21.55 -7.64 -0.96
N LYS A 161 -22.49 -8.60 -1.06
CA LYS A 161 -22.63 -9.71 -0.09
C LYS A 161 -21.70 -10.88 -0.44
N SER A 162 -20.41 -10.65 -0.53
CA SER A 162 -19.41 -11.69 -0.82
C SER A 162 -18.57 -11.99 0.43
N ASP A 163 -18.44 -13.27 0.77
CA ASP A 163 -17.59 -13.71 1.91
C ASP A 163 -16.12 -13.81 1.56
N LYS A 164 -15.75 -13.60 0.28
CA LYS A 164 -14.34 -13.63 -0.14
C LYS A 164 -13.59 -12.47 0.48
N LEU A 165 -12.42 -12.74 1.09
CA LEU A 165 -11.58 -11.69 1.68
C LEU A 165 -11.18 -10.64 0.66
N VAL A 166 -10.89 -11.04 -0.57
CA VAL A 166 -10.52 -10.17 -1.68
C VAL A 166 -11.60 -10.22 -2.75
N GLU A 167 -12.19 -9.08 -3.06
CA GLU A 167 -13.05 -8.88 -4.21
C GLU A 167 -12.47 -7.70 -5.01
N LEU A 168 -12.10 -7.98 -6.27
CA LEU A 168 -11.54 -6.97 -7.15
C LEU A 168 -12.65 -6.03 -7.60
N GLY A 169 -12.49 -4.75 -7.36
CA GLY A 169 -13.45 -3.71 -7.72
C GLY A 169 -13.08 -2.37 -7.09
N GLU A 170 -13.76 -1.33 -7.54
CA GLU A 170 -13.56 0.03 -7.08
C GLU A 170 -14.86 0.59 -6.45
N LYS A 171 -15.27 1.78 -6.87
CA LYS A 171 -16.43 2.51 -6.32
C LYS A 171 -17.76 1.76 -6.41
N ASP A 172 -17.86 0.77 -7.28
CA ASP A 172 -19.07 -0.06 -7.42
C ASP A 172 -19.11 -1.18 -6.36
N VAL A 173 -17.96 -1.50 -5.74
CA VAL A 173 -17.82 -2.61 -4.78
C VAL A 173 -17.50 -2.11 -3.38
N TYR A 174 -16.85 -0.95 -3.24
CA TYR A 174 -16.40 -0.41 -1.96
C TYR A 174 -16.75 1.08 -1.81
N GLU A 175 -17.03 1.48 -0.57
CA GLU A 175 -17.17 2.87 -0.17
C GLU A 175 -16.31 3.21 1.06
N PRO A 176 -15.68 4.39 1.12
CA PRO A 176 -14.94 4.83 2.29
C PRO A 176 -15.88 5.38 3.36
N LEU A 177 -15.79 4.86 4.58
CA LEU A 177 -16.59 5.30 5.71
C LEU A 177 -15.75 5.70 6.92
N CYS A 178 -16.22 6.70 7.68
CA CYS A 178 -15.69 6.96 9.02
C CYS A 178 -16.18 5.85 9.99
N ARG A 179 -15.56 5.74 11.16
CA ARG A 179 -15.88 4.70 12.16
C ARG A 179 -17.36 4.67 12.52
N GLN A 180 -17.98 5.84 12.73
CA GLN A 180 -19.40 5.91 13.11
C GLN A 180 -20.28 5.36 11.99
N CYS A 181 -20.15 5.88 10.76
CA CYS A 181 -20.97 5.42 9.64
C CYS A 181 -20.73 3.95 9.30
N TYR A 182 -19.48 3.46 9.47
CA TYR A 182 -19.17 2.06 9.30
C TYR A 182 -19.89 1.17 10.32
N ASN A 183 -19.85 1.53 11.62
CA ASN A 183 -20.55 0.78 12.66
C ASN A 183 -22.09 0.79 12.47
N GLU A 184 -22.65 1.90 11.98
CA GLU A 184 -24.09 2.01 11.71
C GLU A 184 -24.54 1.04 10.60
N VAL A 185 -23.74 0.83 9.56
CA VAL A 185 -24.10 -0.06 8.44
C VAL A 185 -23.80 -1.52 8.73
N THR A 186 -22.81 -1.79 9.56
CA THR A 186 -22.44 -3.16 9.96
C THR A 186 -23.17 -3.61 11.24
N ALA A 187 -23.99 -2.75 11.86
CA ALA A 187 -24.80 -3.10 13.01
C ALA A 187 -25.81 -4.18 12.62
N GLY A 188 -25.60 -5.42 13.08
CA GLY A 188 -26.43 -6.58 12.75
C GLY A 188 -25.80 -7.56 11.74
N GLU A 189 -24.63 -7.25 11.20
CA GLU A 189 -23.79 -8.22 10.50
C GLU A 189 -22.89 -8.94 11.52
N GLU A 190 -22.89 -10.27 11.53
CA GLU A 190 -21.87 -11.02 12.28
C GLU A 190 -20.51 -10.82 11.58
N LEU A 191 -19.65 -10.01 12.20
CA LEU A 191 -18.30 -9.69 11.72
C LEU A 191 -17.30 -10.83 12.02
#